data_92e3cc368b8ef73d8450fb5efe7d659c
#
_entry.id   92e3cc368b8ef73d8450fb5efe7d659c
#
_cell.length_a   1.000
_cell.length_b   1.000
_cell.length_c   1.000
_cell.angle_alpha   90.00
_cell.angle_beta   90.00
_cell.angle_gamma   90.00
#
_symmetry.space_group_name_H-M   'P 1'
#
loop_
_entity.id
_entity.type
_entity.pdbx_description
1 polymer ?
#
loop_
_entity_poly.entity_id
_entity_poly.type
_entity_poly.pdbx_seq_one_letter_code
_entity_poly.pdbx_strand_id
1 'polypeptide(L)'
;MEIEAVVEAPVSAARVYEEVRSLDGYPQWIGIVHAVQRESEGAWQVELRGKVGPFARSKRLRMVRVTDDAPRRAVFERQEVDGRRHADWRLTASVEEVGGASRLTMHLHYGGALFGGGVLEKVLGDQIVASKEKLLDRLGA
;
A
#
# COMPACT_ATOMS: atom_id res chain seq x y z
N MET A 1 -0.44 11.17 -10.16
CA MET A 1 -1.45 11.21 -9.08
C MET A 1 -0.83 10.85 -7.76
N GLU A 2 -1.25 11.54 -6.72
CA GLU A 2 -0.71 11.37 -5.39
C GLU A 2 -1.85 11.15 -4.40
N ILE A 3 -1.70 10.16 -3.52
CA ILE A 3 -2.66 9.90 -2.45
C ILE A 3 -1.88 9.73 -1.16
N GLU A 4 -2.33 10.36 -0.09
CA GLU A 4 -1.70 10.25 1.22
C GLU A 4 -2.73 9.92 2.29
N ALA A 5 -2.36 9.03 3.20
CA ALA A 5 -3.17 8.71 4.37
C ALA A 5 -2.26 8.60 5.60
N VAL A 6 -2.78 9.03 6.74
CA VAL A 6 -2.06 9.05 8.01
C VAL A 6 -2.83 8.23 9.04
N VAL A 7 -2.14 7.37 9.77
CA VAL A 7 -2.71 6.56 10.85
C VAL A 7 -1.91 6.79 12.12
N GLU A 8 -2.60 7.14 13.20
CA GLU A 8 -2.03 7.16 14.54
C GLU A 8 -2.28 5.78 15.18
N ALA A 9 -1.24 5.15 15.71
CA ALA A 9 -1.35 3.81 16.29
C ALA A 9 -0.75 3.80 17.70
N PRO A 10 -1.47 3.24 18.71
CA PRO A 10 -0.98 3.17 20.09
C PRO A 10 -0.02 2.00 20.30
N VAL A 11 0.86 1.78 19.36
CA VAL A 11 1.90 0.74 19.40
C VAL A 11 3.22 1.33 18.93
N SER A 12 4.32 0.61 19.15
CA SER A 12 5.66 1.09 18.78
C SER A 12 5.84 1.22 17.27
N ALA A 13 6.76 2.08 16.85
CA ALA A 13 7.14 2.22 15.46
C ALA A 13 7.65 0.89 14.88
N ALA A 14 8.42 0.13 15.67
CA ALA A 14 8.90 -1.19 15.24
C ALA A 14 7.76 -2.15 14.90
N ARG A 15 6.69 -2.15 15.71
CA ARG A 15 5.52 -3.01 15.45
C ARG A 15 4.80 -2.60 14.18
N VAL A 16 4.60 -1.30 13.96
CA VAL A 16 3.97 -0.79 12.74
C VAL A 16 4.83 -1.12 11.53
N TYR A 17 6.12 -0.89 11.63
CA TYR A 17 7.05 -1.14 10.53
C TYR A 17 7.06 -2.61 10.11
N GLU A 18 7.02 -3.52 11.07
CA GLU A 18 6.97 -4.95 10.81
C GLU A 18 5.75 -5.33 9.94
N GLU A 19 4.62 -4.67 10.15
CA GLU A 19 3.40 -4.89 9.35
C GLU A 19 3.51 -4.31 7.94
N VAL A 20 4.07 -3.10 7.80
CA VAL A 20 4.03 -2.38 6.51
C VAL A 20 5.25 -2.63 5.61
N ARG A 21 6.32 -3.22 6.13
CA ARG A 21 7.53 -3.49 5.35
C ARG A 21 7.39 -4.63 4.35
N SER A 22 6.36 -5.43 4.47
CA SER A 22 6.06 -6.55 3.56
C SER A 22 4.66 -6.38 3.00
N LEU A 23 4.50 -6.58 1.70
CA LEU A 23 3.19 -6.50 1.05
C LEU A 23 2.32 -7.73 1.35
N ASP A 24 2.87 -8.78 1.95
CA ASP A 24 2.14 -10.04 2.21
C ASP A 24 0.83 -9.81 2.97
N GLY A 25 0.83 -8.90 3.93
CA GLY A 25 -0.35 -8.62 4.77
C GLY A 25 -1.32 -7.58 4.21
N TYR A 26 -0.95 -6.88 3.17
CA TYR A 26 -1.73 -5.75 2.65
C TYR A 26 -3.16 -6.13 2.23
N PRO A 27 -3.44 -7.30 1.64
CA PRO A 27 -4.83 -7.67 1.32
C PRO A 27 -5.75 -7.71 2.55
N GLN A 28 -5.19 -7.86 3.75
CA GLN A 28 -5.96 -7.97 4.98
C GLN A 28 -6.47 -6.61 5.49
N TRP A 29 -5.92 -5.50 5.00
CA TRP A 29 -6.33 -4.19 5.49
C TRP A 29 -6.52 -3.13 4.38
N ILE A 30 -6.04 -3.34 3.16
CA ILE A 30 -6.30 -2.46 2.01
C ILE A 30 -7.23 -3.17 1.04
N GLY A 31 -8.48 -2.71 0.98
CA GLY A 31 -9.52 -3.41 0.22
C GLY A 31 -9.25 -3.54 -1.28
N ILE A 32 -8.57 -2.55 -1.89
CA ILE A 32 -8.25 -2.61 -3.32
C ILE A 32 -7.13 -3.62 -3.63
N VAL A 33 -6.31 -3.98 -2.66
CA VAL A 33 -5.29 -5.02 -2.81
C VAL A 33 -5.98 -6.36 -2.66
N HIS A 34 -6.33 -6.97 -3.79
CA HIS A 34 -7.10 -8.20 -3.83
C HIS A 34 -6.27 -9.42 -3.47
N ALA A 35 -5.06 -9.51 -4.02
CA ALA A 35 -4.17 -10.64 -3.80
C ALA A 35 -2.71 -10.19 -3.94
N VAL A 36 -1.84 -10.83 -3.17
CA VAL A 36 -0.40 -10.62 -3.24
C VAL A 36 0.27 -11.98 -3.25
N GLN A 37 1.21 -12.17 -4.16
CA GLN A 37 2.04 -13.37 -4.24
C GLN A 37 3.51 -12.98 -4.17
N ARG A 38 4.21 -13.44 -3.14
CA ARG A 38 5.64 -13.21 -3.01
C ARG A 38 6.40 -13.99 -4.07
N GLU A 39 7.25 -13.33 -4.84
CA GLU A 39 8.17 -13.99 -5.78
C GLU A 39 9.48 -14.35 -5.09
N SER A 40 10.01 -13.43 -4.29
CA SER A 40 11.25 -13.56 -3.56
C SER A 40 11.25 -12.56 -2.41
N GLU A 41 12.28 -12.54 -1.58
CA GLU A 41 12.42 -11.51 -0.56
C GLU A 41 12.49 -10.14 -1.23
N GLY A 42 11.51 -9.29 -0.93
CA GLY A 42 11.44 -7.93 -1.45
C GLY A 42 10.81 -7.77 -2.83
N ALA A 43 10.18 -8.80 -3.38
CA ALA A 43 9.47 -8.70 -4.66
C ALA A 43 8.14 -9.45 -4.63
N TRP A 44 7.08 -8.83 -5.14
CA TRP A 44 5.72 -9.37 -5.10
C TRP A 44 4.96 -9.10 -6.39
N GLN A 45 4.11 -10.06 -6.76
CA GLN A 45 3.04 -9.83 -7.73
C GLN A 45 1.81 -9.35 -6.95
N VAL A 46 1.29 -8.19 -7.32
CA VAL A 46 0.16 -7.55 -6.64
C VAL A 46 -1.01 -7.46 -7.61
N GLU A 47 -2.16 -7.97 -7.20
CA GLU A 47 -3.39 -7.79 -7.96
C GLU A 47 -4.27 -6.76 -7.27
N LEU A 48 -4.52 -5.66 -7.96
CA LEU A 48 -5.47 -4.65 -7.53
C LEU A 48 -6.83 -4.95 -8.17
N ARG A 49 -7.89 -4.83 -7.40
CA ARG A 49 -9.24 -5.01 -7.90
C ARG A 49 -10.17 -3.98 -7.29
N GLY A 50 -10.91 -3.27 -8.14
CA GLY A 50 -11.90 -2.29 -7.73
C GLY A 50 -13.16 -2.39 -8.54
N LYS A 51 -14.27 -1.90 -7.99
CA LYS A 51 -15.54 -1.81 -8.68
C LYS A 51 -15.76 -0.42 -9.23
N VAL A 52 -16.19 -0.34 -10.48
CA VAL A 52 -16.57 0.90 -11.16
C VAL A 52 -18.00 0.70 -11.68
N GLY A 53 -19.00 1.19 -10.92
CA GLY A 53 -20.40 0.92 -11.20
C GLY A 53 -20.69 -0.59 -11.14
N PRO A 54 -21.33 -1.18 -12.15
CA PRO A 54 -21.61 -2.62 -12.19
C PRO A 54 -20.40 -3.46 -12.60
N PHE A 55 -19.25 -2.85 -12.93
CA PHE A 55 -18.08 -3.54 -13.43
C PHE A 55 -16.99 -3.67 -12.39
N ALA A 56 -16.30 -4.81 -12.38
CA ALA A 56 -15.07 -5.00 -11.64
C ALA A 56 -13.89 -4.82 -12.61
N ARG A 57 -12.84 -4.12 -12.14
CA ARG A 57 -11.59 -3.91 -12.86
C ARG A 57 -10.44 -4.46 -12.05
N SER A 58 -9.50 -5.11 -12.75
CA SER A 58 -8.31 -5.66 -12.13
C SER A 58 -7.06 -5.16 -12.84
N LYS A 59 -5.96 -5.02 -12.07
CA LYS A 59 -4.65 -4.70 -12.60
C LYS A 59 -3.60 -5.46 -11.81
N ARG A 60 -2.63 -6.03 -12.51
CA ARG A 60 -1.48 -6.69 -11.89
C ARG A 60 -0.24 -5.82 -12.01
N LEU A 61 0.50 -5.75 -10.92
CA LEU A 61 1.74 -4.99 -10.81
C LEU A 61 2.81 -5.87 -10.16
N ARG A 62 4.03 -5.81 -10.68
CA ARG A 62 5.16 -6.36 -9.95
C ARG A 62 5.75 -5.23 -9.11
N MET A 63 5.77 -5.39 -7.80
CA MET A 63 6.29 -4.39 -6.87
C MET A 63 7.54 -4.90 -6.19
N VAL A 64 8.56 -4.05 -6.11
CA VAL A 64 9.85 -4.36 -5.50
C VAL A 64 10.11 -3.37 -4.36
N ARG A 65 10.51 -3.89 -3.20
CA ARG A 65 10.93 -3.03 -2.10
C ARG A 65 12.33 -2.52 -2.38
N VAL A 66 12.44 -1.22 -2.67
CA VAL A 66 13.71 -0.57 -3.01
C VAL A 66 14.37 0.11 -1.81
N THR A 67 13.62 0.34 -0.75
CA THR A 67 14.14 0.89 0.51
C THR A 67 13.53 0.12 1.67
N ASP A 68 14.38 -0.31 2.61
CA ASP A 68 13.99 -0.95 3.86
C ASP A 68 14.85 -0.34 4.96
N ASP A 69 14.45 0.85 5.42
CA ASP A 69 15.14 1.60 6.48
C ASP A 69 14.36 1.44 7.79
N ALA A 70 14.55 0.29 8.43
CA ALA A 70 13.84 -0.07 9.64
C ALA A 70 14.26 0.81 10.83
N PRO A 71 13.33 1.21 11.68
CA PRO A 71 11.88 1.01 11.62
C PRO A 71 11.14 2.23 11.04
N ARG A 72 11.74 2.98 10.15
CA ARG A 72 11.28 4.32 9.74
C ARG A 72 10.64 4.36 8.38
N ARG A 73 11.14 3.60 7.39
CA ARG A 73 10.69 3.83 6.02
C ARG A 73 10.87 2.60 5.15
N ALA A 74 9.82 2.22 4.43
CA ALA A 74 9.85 1.24 3.37
C ALA A 74 9.32 1.89 2.10
N VAL A 75 9.98 1.65 0.97
CA VAL A 75 9.55 2.16 -0.34
C VAL A 75 9.44 0.98 -1.30
N PHE A 76 8.31 0.92 -1.99
CA PHE A 76 8.04 -0.09 -3.02
C PHE A 76 7.84 0.61 -4.34
N GLU A 77 8.45 0.08 -5.40
CA GLU A 77 8.31 0.62 -6.74
C GLU A 77 7.90 -0.47 -7.71
N ARG A 78 7.12 -0.10 -8.71
CA ARG A 78 6.79 -1.00 -9.80
C ARG A 78 8.04 -1.26 -10.64
N GLN A 79 8.40 -2.52 -10.80
CA GLN A 79 9.49 -2.96 -11.66
C GLN A 79 9.05 -4.22 -12.38
N GLU A 80 8.59 -4.06 -13.61
CA GLU A 80 8.19 -5.18 -14.45
C GLU A 80 9.39 -5.78 -15.15
N VAL A 81 9.29 -7.06 -15.51
CA VAL A 81 10.40 -7.81 -16.16
C VAL A 81 10.02 -8.29 -17.57
N ASP A 82 8.98 -7.71 -18.15
CA ASP A 82 8.46 -8.08 -19.47
C ASP A 82 9.09 -7.29 -20.64
N GLY A 83 10.07 -6.43 -20.35
CA GLY A 83 10.73 -5.60 -21.36
C GLY A 83 9.87 -4.43 -21.87
N ARG A 84 8.70 -4.20 -21.29
CA ARG A 84 7.80 -3.12 -21.69
C ARG A 84 7.94 -1.94 -20.76
N ARG A 85 7.54 -0.76 -21.28
CA ARG A 85 7.43 0.45 -20.46
C ARG A 85 6.05 0.47 -19.81
N HIS A 86 6.02 0.73 -18.50
CA HIS A 86 4.79 0.81 -17.72
C HIS A 86 4.72 2.13 -16.96
N ALA A 87 3.50 2.52 -16.56
CA ALA A 87 3.30 3.67 -15.71
C ALA A 87 3.95 3.46 -14.34
N ASP A 88 4.51 4.51 -13.77
CA ASP A 88 5.18 4.46 -12.48
C ASP A 88 4.18 4.25 -11.34
N TRP A 89 4.55 3.38 -10.39
CA TRP A 89 3.86 3.19 -9.12
C TRP A 89 4.91 3.19 -8.03
N ARG A 90 4.72 4.03 -7.02
CA ARG A 90 5.58 4.06 -5.85
C ARG A 90 4.75 4.21 -4.60
N LEU A 91 4.93 3.28 -3.67
CA LEU A 91 4.31 3.33 -2.35
C LEU A 91 5.38 3.59 -1.31
N THR A 92 5.20 4.63 -0.51
CA THR A 92 6.10 4.95 0.60
C THR A 92 5.35 4.79 1.90
N ALA A 93 5.89 3.97 2.80
CA ALA A 93 5.39 3.82 4.16
C ALA A 93 6.42 4.44 5.12
N SER A 94 6.06 5.52 5.79
CA SER A 94 6.93 6.22 6.74
C SER A 94 6.36 6.09 8.14
N VAL A 95 7.19 5.68 9.10
CA VAL A 95 6.78 5.46 10.48
C VAL A 95 7.59 6.36 11.39
N GLU A 96 6.89 7.09 12.25
CA GLU A 96 7.49 8.03 13.21
C GLU A 96 7.02 7.68 14.61
N GLU A 97 7.95 7.63 15.58
CA GLU A 97 7.57 7.48 16.97
C GLU A 97 7.10 8.80 17.55
N VAL A 98 5.97 8.76 18.25
CA VAL A 98 5.37 9.94 18.88
C VAL A 98 4.93 9.56 20.28
N GLY A 99 5.77 9.85 21.28
CA GLY A 99 5.43 9.67 22.68
C GLY A 99 5.04 8.26 23.09
N GLY A 100 5.74 7.23 22.60
CA GLY A 100 5.45 5.83 22.91
C GLY A 100 4.40 5.18 21.99
N ALA A 101 3.74 5.98 21.19
CA ALA A 101 2.88 5.55 20.08
C ALA A 101 3.60 5.81 18.77
N SER A 102 2.93 5.66 17.65
CA SER A 102 3.53 5.89 16.34
C SER A 102 2.55 6.53 15.37
N ARG A 103 3.10 7.16 14.35
CA ARG A 103 2.36 7.70 13.22
C ARG A 103 2.85 7.04 11.95
N LEU A 104 1.94 6.43 11.19
CA LEU A 104 2.21 5.87 9.87
C LEU A 104 1.67 6.83 8.83
N THR A 105 2.54 7.22 7.89
CA THR A 105 2.14 7.96 6.70
C THR A 105 2.34 7.07 5.48
N MET A 106 1.26 6.79 4.76
CA MET A 106 1.29 6.05 3.51
C MET A 106 1.11 7.04 2.37
N HIS A 107 2.04 7.05 1.44
CA HIS A 107 1.99 7.90 0.26
C HIS A 107 2.07 7.03 -0.99
N LEU A 108 1.08 7.16 -1.87
CA LEU A 108 1.05 6.47 -3.16
C LEU A 108 1.19 7.48 -4.28
N HIS A 109 2.23 7.30 -5.09
CA HIS A 109 2.39 7.96 -6.38
C HIS A 109 2.10 6.96 -7.48
N TYR A 110 1.27 7.34 -8.45
CA TYR A 110 1.04 6.50 -9.63
C TYR A 110 0.82 7.33 -10.88
N GLY A 111 1.33 6.79 -12.01
CA GLY A 111 1.08 7.34 -13.33
C GLY A 111 0.02 6.53 -14.06
N GLY A 112 -0.45 7.06 -15.19
CA GLY A 112 -1.46 6.40 -16.00
C GLY A 112 -2.85 6.44 -15.39
N ALA A 113 -3.74 5.64 -15.94
CA ALA A 113 -5.12 5.52 -15.48
C ALA A 113 -5.45 4.04 -15.24
N LEU A 114 -5.87 3.72 -14.01
CA LEU A 114 -6.32 2.37 -13.67
C LEU A 114 -7.79 2.17 -14.05
N PHE A 115 -8.63 3.12 -13.65
CA PHE A 115 -10.08 3.07 -13.86
C PHE A 115 -10.60 4.27 -14.65
N GLY A 116 -9.71 5.14 -15.18
CA GLY A 116 -10.08 6.41 -15.83
C GLY A 116 -10.38 7.52 -14.82
N GLY A 117 -10.06 8.75 -15.21
CA GLY A 117 -10.43 10.03 -14.62
C GLY A 117 -10.78 10.11 -13.13
N GLY A 118 -9.82 9.98 -12.21
CA GLY A 118 -10.06 10.21 -10.78
C GLY A 118 -10.79 9.12 -10.03
N VAL A 119 -11.15 8.02 -10.67
CA VAL A 119 -11.90 6.93 -10.02
C VAL A 119 -11.06 6.22 -8.97
N LEU A 120 -9.77 6.02 -9.21
CA LEU A 120 -8.89 5.36 -8.24
C LEU A 120 -8.80 6.16 -6.94
N GLU A 121 -8.65 7.48 -7.03
CA GLU A 121 -8.61 8.36 -5.87
C GLU A 121 -9.90 8.26 -5.06
N LYS A 122 -11.02 8.21 -5.74
CA LYS A 122 -12.31 8.06 -5.07
C LYS A 122 -12.43 6.72 -4.36
N VAL A 123 -12.06 5.63 -5.04
CA VAL A 123 -12.11 4.28 -4.45
C VAL A 123 -11.21 4.19 -3.22
N LEU A 124 -9.98 4.69 -3.30
CA LEU A 124 -9.06 4.69 -2.17
C LEU A 124 -9.54 5.62 -1.06
N GLY A 125 -10.04 6.82 -1.41
CA GLY A 125 -10.59 7.76 -0.44
C GLY A 125 -11.76 7.17 0.34
N ASP A 126 -12.67 6.48 -0.35
CA ASP A 126 -13.83 5.83 0.28
C ASP A 126 -13.41 4.68 1.20
N GLN A 127 -12.25 4.07 0.98
CA GLN A 127 -11.75 2.93 1.75
C GLN A 127 -10.79 3.31 2.88
N ILE A 128 -10.33 4.56 2.95
CA ILE A 128 -9.30 4.97 3.91
C ILE A 128 -9.71 4.67 5.36
N VAL A 129 -10.92 5.05 5.76
CA VAL A 129 -11.38 4.86 7.15
C VAL A 129 -11.42 3.38 7.50
N ALA A 130 -12.02 2.55 6.64
CA ALA A 130 -12.08 1.11 6.86
C ALA A 130 -10.70 0.47 6.88
N SER A 131 -9.79 0.92 6.02
CA SER A 131 -8.41 0.42 5.98
C SER A 131 -7.66 0.76 7.26
N LYS A 132 -7.83 1.96 7.80
CA LYS A 132 -7.22 2.36 9.07
C LYS A 132 -7.68 1.47 10.22
N GLU A 133 -8.99 1.22 10.31
CA GLU A 133 -9.56 0.34 11.34
C GLU A 133 -9.02 -1.08 11.25
N LYS A 134 -8.96 -1.64 10.06
CA LYS A 134 -8.44 -2.98 9.84
C LYS A 134 -6.95 -3.08 10.19
N LEU A 135 -6.17 -2.06 9.84
CA LEU A 135 -4.76 -2.02 10.20
C LEU A 135 -4.58 -1.99 11.71
N LEU A 136 -5.33 -1.14 12.42
CA LEU A 136 -5.27 -1.05 13.88
C LEU A 136 -5.63 -2.39 14.53
N ASP A 137 -6.64 -3.09 14.02
CA ASP A 137 -7.00 -4.43 14.50
C ASP A 137 -5.84 -5.41 14.33
N ARG A 138 -5.18 -5.41 13.18
CA ARG A 138 -4.03 -6.27 12.93
C ARG A 138 -2.84 -5.97 13.85
N LEU A 139 -2.67 -4.72 14.22
CA LEU A 139 -1.60 -4.31 15.14
C LEU A 139 -1.91 -4.66 16.60
N GLY A 140 -3.11 -5.09 16.90
CA GLY A 140 -3.54 -5.37 18.26
C GLY A 140 -3.87 -4.11 19.06
N ALA A 141 -4.20 -3.07 18.35
CA ALA A 141 -4.46 -1.76 18.95
C ALA A 141 -5.92 -1.57 19.30
#